data_5c7e2587ac11ac246bb6e88c53e1086a
#
_entry.id   5c7e2587ac11ac246bb6e88c53e1086a
#
_cell.length_a   1.000
_cell.length_b   1.000
_cell.length_c   1.000
_cell.angle_alpha   90.00
_cell.angle_beta   90.00
_cell.angle_gamma   90.00
#
_symmetry.space_group_name_H-M   'P 1'
#
loop_
_entity.id
_entity.type
_entity.pdbx_description
1 polymer ?
#
loop_
_entity_poly.entity_id
_entity_poly.type
_entity_poly.pdbx_seq_one_letter_code
_entity_poly.pdbx_strand_id
1 'polypeptide(L)'
;MDICVSKYYFMDIRKLAKKLNLSITTVSRALGGYSDVSETTRKKVIKYAKKYKYSPNPNASSLASGKSNTLGFVIPLYGLNSNTLNQASFFEFIAGMSTKIHSENIQFFMMFANNEKEEKNAYEKLIHVQKVNKIILHNIKIKDSRIEMLKKNKIKFVAWGRTQGLNNYSWVDLDNEESAKVIMQYLIEKNHRHIAYANIEENYNFAFQRKQGYLSSLKKNKIKFNENYYISIKNEDPDQSASAIKKMLNKYSKITAIICSTEYSAVGAIKACNQLNKKIGKDISIITFDGPVVSTIANPSLTAITHERKKLGQKAIEILTDMDKNNKTYTYLAKANIIDRGSVCKLKKK
;
A
#
# COMPACT_ATOMS: atom_id res chain seq x y z
N MET A 1 -14.37 47.56 16.59
CA MET A 1 -13.44 46.45 16.81
C MET A 1 -12.92 46.08 15.44
N ASP A 2 -11.91 46.86 14.98
CA ASP A 2 -11.37 46.74 13.63
C ASP A 2 -10.46 45.49 13.55
N ILE A 3 -10.92 44.46 12.82
CA ILE A 3 -10.09 43.33 12.48
C ILE A 3 -9.09 43.81 11.44
N CYS A 4 -7.89 44.12 11.90
CA CYS A 4 -6.76 44.47 11.06
C CYS A 4 -6.39 43.24 10.21
N VAL A 5 -6.94 43.13 9.02
CA VAL A 5 -6.50 42.16 7.99
C VAL A 5 -5.12 42.59 7.53
N SER A 6 -4.08 42.05 8.17
CA SER A 6 -2.73 42.25 7.70
C SER A 6 -2.66 41.66 6.29
N LYS A 7 -2.52 42.52 5.28
CA LYS A 7 -2.17 42.11 3.91
C LYS A 7 -0.88 41.28 3.99
N TYR A 8 -1.01 39.95 3.98
CA TYR A 8 0.12 39.06 3.75
C TYR A 8 0.67 39.32 2.35
N TYR A 9 1.60 40.24 2.26
CA TYR A 9 2.37 40.45 1.03
C TYR A 9 3.23 39.21 0.80
N PHE A 10 2.71 38.26 0.03
CA PHE A 10 3.51 37.13 -0.42
C PHE A 10 4.74 37.67 -1.19
N MET A 11 5.94 37.33 -0.69
CA MET A 11 7.17 37.62 -1.36
C MET A 11 7.27 36.74 -2.61
N ASP A 12 7.33 37.33 -3.79
CA ASP A 12 7.61 36.62 -5.02
C ASP A 12 9.08 36.80 -5.44
N ILE A 13 9.53 36.01 -6.41
CA ILE A 13 10.92 36.04 -6.88
C ILE A 13 11.31 37.41 -7.46
N ARG A 14 10.39 38.13 -8.10
CA ARG A 14 10.62 39.44 -8.68
C ARG A 14 10.89 40.46 -7.59
N LYS A 15 10.10 40.46 -6.53
CA LYS A 15 10.30 41.33 -5.35
C LYS A 15 11.59 41.00 -4.62
N LEU A 16 11.94 39.70 -4.48
CA LEU A 16 13.19 39.28 -3.87
C LEU A 16 14.41 39.73 -4.69
N ALA A 17 14.35 39.53 -6.00
CA ALA A 17 15.41 39.99 -6.93
C ALA A 17 15.63 41.51 -6.87
N LYS A 18 14.53 42.29 -6.88
CA LYS A 18 14.58 43.75 -6.72
C LYS A 18 15.21 44.17 -5.40
N LYS A 19 14.84 43.53 -4.28
CA LYS A 19 15.44 43.83 -2.95
C LYS A 19 16.94 43.51 -2.86
N LEU A 20 17.39 42.53 -3.62
CA LEU A 20 18.80 42.11 -3.63
C LEU A 20 19.63 42.84 -4.70
N ASN A 21 19.00 43.61 -5.57
CA ASN A 21 19.59 44.21 -6.76
C ASN A 21 20.25 43.16 -7.66
N LEU A 22 19.53 42.04 -7.90
CA LEU A 22 19.96 40.94 -8.72
C LEU A 22 18.91 40.63 -9.78
N SER A 23 19.32 39.95 -10.87
CA SER A 23 18.37 39.44 -11.85
C SER A 23 17.53 38.29 -11.25
N ILE A 24 16.31 38.10 -11.75
CA ILE A 24 15.44 36.95 -11.38
C ILE A 24 16.18 35.63 -11.64
N THR A 25 16.90 35.54 -12.75
CA THR A 25 17.73 34.41 -13.14
C THR A 25 18.80 34.11 -12.11
N THR A 26 19.54 35.12 -11.66
CA THR A 26 20.59 35.00 -10.63
C THR A 26 20.01 34.50 -9.30
N VAL A 27 18.87 35.07 -8.87
CA VAL A 27 18.18 34.61 -7.64
C VAL A 27 17.71 33.17 -7.76
N SER A 28 17.11 32.80 -8.90
CA SER A 28 16.66 31.44 -9.16
C SER A 28 17.81 30.43 -9.15
N ARG A 29 18.92 30.75 -9.83
CA ARG A 29 20.11 29.89 -9.89
C ARG A 29 20.82 29.78 -8.53
N ALA A 30 20.87 30.86 -7.77
CA ALA A 30 21.40 30.84 -6.40
C ALA A 30 20.62 29.91 -5.48
N LEU A 31 19.30 29.98 -5.55
CA LEU A 31 18.39 29.08 -4.78
C LEU A 31 18.43 27.63 -5.28
N GLY A 32 18.64 27.42 -6.58
CA GLY A 32 18.79 26.11 -7.19
C GLY A 32 20.17 25.45 -7.01
N GLY A 33 21.13 26.14 -6.37
CA GLY A 33 22.46 25.57 -6.07
C GLY A 33 23.39 25.47 -7.28
N TYR A 34 23.14 26.22 -8.36
CA TYR A 34 23.95 26.16 -9.58
C TYR A 34 25.38 26.68 -9.34
N SER A 35 26.37 26.00 -9.91
CA SER A 35 27.80 26.27 -9.68
C SER A 35 28.31 27.61 -10.24
N ASP A 36 27.60 28.20 -11.20
CA ASP A 36 27.94 29.48 -11.82
C ASP A 36 27.54 30.72 -10.99
N VAL A 37 26.95 30.53 -9.81
CA VAL A 37 26.65 31.60 -8.84
C VAL A 37 27.67 31.54 -7.71
N SER A 38 28.35 32.67 -7.47
CA SER A 38 29.34 32.77 -6.41
C SER A 38 28.76 32.42 -5.04
N GLU A 39 29.57 31.81 -4.19
CA GLU A 39 29.14 31.36 -2.85
C GLU A 39 28.65 32.54 -1.98
N THR A 40 29.25 33.72 -2.13
CA THR A 40 28.85 34.96 -1.45
C THR A 40 27.45 35.40 -1.87
N THR A 41 27.15 35.38 -3.19
CA THR A 41 25.84 35.73 -3.72
C THR A 41 24.80 34.68 -3.27
N ARG A 42 25.15 33.41 -3.30
CA ARG A 42 24.28 32.32 -2.85
C ARG A 42 23.89 32.48 -1.39
N LYS A 43 24.87 32.70 -0.49
CA LYS A 43 24.60 32.92 0.94
C LYS A 43 23.70 34.15 1.18
N LYS A 44 23.96 35.25 0.44
CA LYS A 44 23.11 36.43 0.50
C LYS A 44 21.67 36.14 0.10
N VAL A 45 21.44 35.48 -1.02
CA VAL A 45 20.12 35.16 -1.52
C VAL A 45 19.36 34.23 -0.53
N ILE A 46 19.99 33.17 -0.03
CA ILE A 46 19.41 32.25 0.95
C ILE A 46 19.01 32.97 2.24
N LYS A 47 19.88 33.84 2.76
CA LYS A 47 19.62 34.65 3.96
C LYS A 47 18.37 35.53 3.79
N TYR A 48 18.25 36.20 2.65
CA TYR A 48 17.10 37.08 2.36
C TYR A 48 15.81 36.26 2.07
N ALA A 49 15.91 35.15 1.35
CA ALA A 49 14.76 34.24 1.14
C ALA A 49 14.19 33.80 2.49
N LYS A 50 15.03 33.34 3.42
CA LYS A 50 14.62 32.99 4.79
C LYS A 50 13.99 34.18 5.54
N LYS A 51 14.64 35.36 5.51
CA LYS A 51 14.17 36.58 6.18
C LYS A 51 12.76 36.98 5.71
N TYR A 52 12.48 36.86 4.42
CA TYR A 52 11.20 37.27 3.82
C TYR A 52 10.25 36.10 3.61
N LYS A 53 10.53 34.93 4.18
CA LYS A 53 9.72 33.71 4.06
C LYS A 53 9.40 33.39 2.59
N TYR A 54 10.32 33.67 1.67
CA TYR A 54 10.21 33.33 0.27
C TYR A 54 10.59 31.85 0.08
N SER A 55 9.73 31.10 -0.58
CA SER A 55 10.03 29.75 -1.09
C SER A 55 9.84 29.76 -2.60
N PRO A 56 10.77 29.18 -3.39
CA PRO A 56 10.59 29.02 -4.81
C PRO A 56 9.27 28.28 -5.10
N ASN A 57 8.54 28.75 -6.11
CA ASN A 57 7.36 28.01 -6.59
C ASN A 57 7.85 26.69 -7.22
N PRO A 58 7.49 25.52 -6.70
CA PRO A 58 7.95 24.23 -7.22
C PRO A 58 7.65 24.04 -8.70
N ASN A 59 6.48 24.51 -9.16
CA ASN A 59 6.07 24.42 -10.56
C ASN A 59 6.95 25.31 -11.48
N ALA A 60 7.27 26.52 -11.03
CA ALA A 60 8.18 27.40 -11.78
C ALA A 60 9.61 26.88 -11.78
N SER A 61 10.05 26.27 -10.67
CA SER A 61 11.39 25.68 -10.55
C SER A 61 11.54 24.44 -11.42
N SER A 62 10.53 23.57 -11.46
CA SER A 62 10.52 22.38 -12.33
C SER A 62 10.45 22.74 -13.80
N LEU A 63 9.73 23.82 -14.15
CA LEU A 63 9.67 24.33 -15.52
C LEU A 63 11.03 24.87 -15.97
N ALA A 64 11.71 25.61 -15.09
CA ALA A 64 13.03 26.18 -15.36
C ALA A 64 14.15 25.16 -15.42
N SER A 65 14.08 24.10 -14.61
CA SER A 65 15.09 23.03 -14.54
C SER A 65 14.81 21.86 -15.48
N GLY A 66 13.62 21.77 -16.03
CA GLY A 66 13.13 20.59 -16.78
C GLY A 66 13.02 19.32 -15.94
N LYS A 67 13.25 19.42 -14.62
CA LYS A 67 13.21 18.27 -13.68
C LYS A 67 12.06 18.45 -12.70
N SER A 68 10.97 17.76 -12.96
CA SER A 68 9.89 17.60 -11.99
C SER A 68 10.29 16.50 -10.99
N ASN A 69 10.17 16.74 -9.69
CA ASN A 69 10.30 15.72 -8.65
C ASN A 69 8.92 15.49 -8.00
N THR A 70 8.02 14.92 -8.78
CA THR A 70 6.61 14.79 -8.44
C THR A 70 6.19 13.34 -8.45
N LEU A 71 5.47 12.93 -7.43
CA LEU A 71 4.94 11.59 -7.26
C LEU A 71 3.41 11.64 -7.28
N GLY A 72 2.81 10.83 -8.11
CA GLY A 72 1.36 10.61 -8.17
C GLY A 72 0.95 9.30 -7.51
N PHE A 73 -0.20 9.32 -6.87
CA PHE A 73 -0.82 8.13 -6.31
C PHE A 73 -2.35 8.22 -6.47
N VAL A 74 -2.94 7.22 -7.11
CA VAL A 74 -4.40 7.13 -7.26
C VAL A 74 -4.94 6.11 -6.28
N ILE A 75 -5.92 6.51 -5.48
CA ILE A 75 -6.59 5.66 -4.50
C ILE A 75 -7.99 5.36 -5.00
N PRO A 76 -8.26 4.13 -5.47
CA PRO A 76 -9.63 3.72 -5.77
C PRO A 76 -10.41 3.57 -4.47
N LEU A 77 -11.57 4.22 -4.38
CA LEU A 77 -12.55 4.09 -3.29
C LEU A 77 -13.65 3.09 -3.65
N TYR A 78 -13.34 2.12 -4.48
CA TYR A 78 -14.24 1.05 -4.93
C TYR A 78 -13.52 -0.30 -4.91
N GLY A 79 -14.24 -1.38 -5.06
CA GLY A 79 -13.67 -2.71 -4.95
C GLY A 79 -13.09 -2.97 -3.55
N LEU A 80 -11.83 -3.36 -3.45
CA LEU A 80 -11.13 -3.64 -2.19
C LEU A 80 -11.06 -2.44 -1.21
N ASN A 81 -11.18 -1.23 -1.71
CA ASN A 81 -11.05 -0.01 -0.90
C ASN A 81 -12.39 0.68 -0.62
N SER A 82 -13.52 0.05 -0.97
CA SER A 82 -14.84 0.62 -0.72
C SER A 82 -15.18 0.76 0.76
N ASN A 83 -14.42 0.09 1.62
CA ASN A 83 -14.60 0.08 3.07
C ASN A 83 -13.38 0.62 3.83
N THR A 84 -13.62 1.15 5.04
CA THR A 84 -12.63 1.90 5.83
C THR A 84 -11.55 1.03 6.52
N LEU A 85 -11.79 -0.27 6.75
CA LEU A 85 -10.85 -1.11 7.52
C LEU A 85 -9.51 -1.33 6.81
N ASN A 86 -9.48 -1.49 5.49
CA ASN A 86 -8.23 -1.64 4.73
C ASN A 86 -7.33 -0.39 4.77
N GLN A 87 -7.86 0.73 5.23
CA GLN A 87 -7.12 1.99 5.26
C GLN A 87 -5.96 1.96 6.27
N ALA A 88 -6.05 1.20 7.36
CA ALA A 88 -4.96 1.14 8.35
C ALA A 88 -3.66 0.61 7.71
N SER A 89 -3.73 -0.49 6.99
CA SER A 89 -2.59 -1.09 6.26
C SER A 89 -2.05 -0.18 5.16
N PHE A 90 -2.95 0.54 4.48
CA PHE A 90 -2.61 1.52 3.48
C PHE A 90 -1.89 2.72 4.10
N PHE A 91 -2.39 3.25 5.22
CA PHE A 91 -1.74 4.36 5.92
C PHE A 91 -0.37 4.00 6.49
N GLU A 92 -0.12 2.76 6.90
CA GLU A 92 1.23 2.31 7.28
C GLU A 92 2.23 2.43 6.11
N PHE A 93 1.80 2.05 4.91
CA PHE A 93 2.62 2.21 3.71
C PHE A 93 2.89 3.69 3.40
N ILE A 94 1.85 4.54 3.43
CA ILE A 94 1.99 6.00 3.26
C ILE A 94 2.91 6.60 4.33
N ALA A 95 2.78 6.19 5.60
CA ALA A 95 3.67 6.65 6.66
C ALA A 95 5.13 6.25 6.40
N GLY A 96 5.35 5.08 5.79
CA GLY A 96 6.68 4.69 5.33
C GLY A 96 7.20 5.59 4.21
N MET A 97 6.37 5.87 3.21
CA MET A 97 6.72 6.79 2.12
C MET A 97 7.05 8.19 2.62
N SER A 98 6.27 8.72 3.58
CA SER A 98 6.40 10.10 4.05
C SER A 98 7.77 10.40 4.61
N THR A 99 8.43 9.43 5.26
CA THR A 99 9.78 9.59 5.80
C THR A 99 10.82 9.92 4.72
N LYS A 100 10.62 9.38 3.51
CA LYS A 100 11.53 9.57 2.36
C LYS A 100 11.08 10.70 1.44
N ILE A 101 9.77 10.89 1.26
CA ILE A 101 9.21 11.99 0.46
C ILE A 101 9.74 13.33 0.94
N HIS A 102 9.77 13.54 2.27
CA HIS A 102 10.26 14.78 2.85
C HIS A 102 11.78 14.96 2.62
N SER A 103 12.60 13.95 2.90
CA SER A 103 14.05 14.03 2.74
C SER A 103 14.49 14.20 1.28
N GLU A 104 13.75 13.61 0.34
CA GLU A 104 14.01 13.68 -1.10
C GLU A 104 13.35 14.90 -1.78
N ASN A 105 12.66 15.74 -1.00
CA ASN A 105 11.93 16.92 -1.49
C ASN A 105 10.98 16.58 -2.66
N ILE A 106 10.20 15.51 -2.52
CA ILE A 106 9.23 15.04 -3.51
C ILE A 106 7.89 15.76 -3.29
N GLN A 107 7.34 16.37 -4.33
CA GLN A 107 5.98 16.88 -4.31
C GLN A 107 4.99 15.72 -4.55
N PHE A 108 4.14 15.45 -3.58
CA PHE A 108 3.22 14.30 -3.60
C PHE A 108 1.80 14.71 -3.96
N PHE A 109 1.26 14.11 -5.02
CA PHE A 109 -0.13 14.28 -5.47
C PHE A 109 -0.92 13.01 -5.21
N MET A 110 -2.01 13.15 -4.48
CA MET A 110 -2.95 12.06 -4.21
C MET A 110 -4.29 12.37 -4.87
N MET A 111 -4.84 11.41 -5.61
CA MET A 111 -6.16 11.51 -6.22
C MET A 111 -7.03 10.33 -5.83
N PHE A 112 -8.30 10.55 -5.66
CA PHE A 112 -9.30 9.53 -5.35
C PHE A 112 -10.14 9.23 -6.58
N ALA A 113 -10.65 7.99 -6.66
CA ALA A 113 -11.51 7.53 -7.74
C ALA A 113 -12.60 6.59 -7.19
N ASN A 114 -13.86 6.84 -7.52
CA ASN A 114 -15.00 6.06 -7.04
C ASN A 114 -15.41 4.92 -7.99
N ASN A 115 -14.79 4.83 -9.16
CA ASN A 115 -15.00 3.80 -10.17
C ASN A 115 -13.82 3.75 -11.14
N GLU A 116 -13.79 2.72 -12.01
CA GLU A 116 -12.70 2.51 -12.98
C GLU A 116 -12.53 3.68 -13.98
N LYS A 117 -13.63 4.34 -14.36
CA LYS A 117 -13.57 5.50 -15.27
C LYS A 117 -12.88 6.69 -14.60
N GLU A 118 -13.22 6.96 -13.34
CA GLU A 118 -12.57 8.01 -12.55
C GLU A 118 -11.11 7.67 -12.27
N GLU A 119 -10.78 6.41 -12.01
CA GLU A 119 -9.40 5.97 -11.81
C GLU A 119 -8.56 6.26 -13.06
N LYS A 120 -9.06 5.89 -14.24
CA LYS A 120 -8.41 6.20 -15.52
C LYS A 120 -8.21 7.71 -15.70
N ASN A 121 -9.24 8.51 -15.48
CA ASN A 121 -9.18 9.97 -15.56
C ASN A 121 -8.18 10.57 -14.56
N ALA A 122 -8.06 9.99 -13.35
CA ALA A 122 -7.10 10.43 -12.35
C ALA A 122 -5.66 10.21 -12.82
N TYR A 123 -5.34 9.05 -13.41
CA TYR A 123 -4.03 8.83 -14.02
C TYR A 123 -3.76 9.80 -15.17
N GLU A 124 -4.71 10.04 -16.05
CA GLU A 124 -4.57 11.00 -17.15
C GLU A 124 -4.30 12.42 -16.63
N LYS A 125 -5.02 12.86 -15.59
CA LYS A 125 -4.79 14.15 -14.93
C LYS A 125 -3.40 14.22 -14.28
N LEU A 126 -2.99 13.21 -13.56
CA LEU A 126 -1.65 13.17 -12.96
C LEU A 126 -0.56 13.31 -14.03
N ILE A 127 -0.66 12.55 -15.12
CA ILE A 127 0.36 12.51 -16.18
C ILE A 127 0.33 13.77 -17.04
N HIS A 128 -0.83 14.18 -17.52
CA HIS A 128 -0.93 15.20 -18.56
C HIS A 128 -1.18 16.62 -18.03
N VAL A 129 -1.83 16.76 -16.87
CA VAL A 129 -2.13 18.06 -16.24
C VAL A 129 -1.13 18.40 -15.15
N GLN A 130 -0.95 17.51 -14.17
CA GLN A 130 -0.01 17.73 -13.07
C GLN A 130 1.44 17.45 -13.45
N LYS A 131 1.67 16.82 -14.63
CA LYS A 131 3.00 16.49 -15.15
C LYS A 131 3.85 15.71 -14.14
N VAL A 132 3.21 14.76 -13.43
CA VAL A 132 3.97 13.88 -12.53
C VAL A 132 4.94 13.02 -13.33
N ASN A 133 6.13 12.81 -12.78
CA ASN A 133 7.16 11.98 -13.42
C ASN A 133 7.34 10.62 -12.73
N LYS A 134 6.70 10.43 -11.59
CA LYS A 134 6.72 9.18 -10.81
C LYS A 134 5.30 8.79 -10.39
N ILE A 135 5.02 7.50 -10.37
CA ILE A 135 3.73 6.96 -9.88
C ILE A 135 3.99 5.74 -9.00
N ILE A 136 3.19 5.59 -7.94
CA ILE A 136 3.05 4.32 -7.24
C ILE A 136 1.72 3.71 -7.64
N LEU A 137 1.77 2.44 -8.06
CA LEU A 137 0.60 1.60 -8.30
C LEU A 137 0.34 0.71 -7.09
N HIS A 138 -0.92 0.52 -6.72
CA HIS A 138 -1.30 -0.48 -5.73
C HIS A 138 -2.53 -1.27 -6.19
N ASN A 139 -2.94 -2.30 -5.40
CA ASN A 139 -4.02 -3.21 -5.76
C ASN A 139 -3.81 -3.83 -7.14
N ILE A 140 -2.64 -4.43 -7.32
CA ILE A 140 -2.20 -4.94 -8.62
C ILE A 140 -3.05 -6.15 -9.01
N LYS A 141 -3.65 -6.05 -10.21
CA LYS A 141 -4.44 -7.11 -10.82
C LYS A 141 -3.52 -8.20 -11.41
N ILE A 142 -4.06 -9.41 -11.61
CA ILE A 142 -3.33 -10.52 -12.26
C ILE A 142 -2.81 -10.09 -13.64
N LYS A 143 -3.65 -9.40 -14.42
CA LYS A 143 -3.27 -8.70 -15.66
C LYS A 143 -3.58 -7.23 -15.46
N ASP A 144 -2.56 -6.40 -15.31
CA ASP A 144 -2.73 -4.99 -14.95
C ASP A 144 -2.32 -4.07 -16.11
N SER A 145 -3.30 -3.58 -16.84
CA SER A 145 -3.10 -2.69 -18.00
C SER A 145 -2.49 -1.34 -17.63
N ARG A 146 -2.55 -0.93 -16.36
CA ARG A 146 -1.95 0.33 -15.90
C ARG A 146 -0.43 0.31 -16.05
N ILE A 147 0.20 -0.87 -15.92
CA ILE A 147 1.66 -1.05 -16.09
C ILE A 147 2.08 -0.66 -17.51
N GLU A 148 1.40 -1.20 -18.52
CA GLU A 148 1.70 -0.88 -19.92
C GLU A 148 1.38 0.58 -20.26
N MET A 149 0.30 1.12 -19.69
CA MET A 149 -0.06 2.53 -19.85
C MET A 149 1.05 3.45 -19.32
N LEU A 150 1.61 3.17 -18.13
CA LEU A 150 2.70 3.97 -17.55
C LEU A 150 3.99 3.84 -18.35
N LYS A 151 4.33 2.64 -18.83
CA LYS A 151 5.48 2.42 -19.73
C LYS A 151 5.35 3.23 -21.03
N LYS A 152 4.17 3.17 -21.68
CA LYS A 152 3.88 3.93 -22.89
C LYS A 152 4.06 5.44 -22.70
N ASN A 153 3.66 5.95 -21.54
CA ASN A 153 3.81 7.37 -21.19
C ASN A 153 5.20 7.70 -20.63
N LYS A 154 6.14 6.76 -20.58
CA LYS A 154 7.52 6.94 -20.04
C LYS A 154 7.52 7.44 -18.60
N ILE A 155 6.52 7.08 -17.80
CA ILE A 155 6.43 7.41 -16.38
C ILE A 155 7.23 6.39 -15.57
N LYS A 156 8.11 6.85 -14.69
CA LYS A 156 8.76 5.99 -13.72
C LYS A 156 7.74 5.55 -12.67
N PHE A 157 7.68 4.26 -12.38
CA PHE A 157 6.72 3.77 -11.39
C PHE A 157 7.26 2.60 -10.59
N VAL A 158 6.73 2.45 -9.39
CA VAL A 158 6.89 1.27 -8.56
C VAL A 158 5.50 0.70 -8.28
N ALA A 159 5.33 -0.59 -8.52
CA ALA A 159 4.12 -1.28 -8.14
C ALA A 159 4.23 -1.80 -6.69
N TRP A 160 3.24 -1.53 -5.87
CA TRP A 160 3.05 -2.25 -4.62
C TRP A 160 2.19 -3.48 -4.90
N GLY A 161 2.86 -4.57 -5.16
CA GLY A 161 2.34 -5.82 -5.68
C GLY A 161 2.92 -6.18 -7.04
N ARG A 162 2.71 -7.43 -7.44
CA ARG A 162 3.18 -7.99 -8.71
C ARG A 162 2.00 -8.35 -9.61
N THR A 163 2.17 -8.24 -10.93
CA THR A 163 1.27 -8.82 -11.94
C THR A 163 1.89 -10.10 -12.52
N GLN A 164 1.10 -10.93 -13.18
CA GLN A 164 1.61 -12.13 -13.84
C GLN A 164 2.09 -11.80 -15.26
N GLY A 165 3.11 -12.54 -15.72
CA GLY A 165 3.60 -12.47 -17.10
C GLY A 165 4.45 -11.25 -17.45
N LEU A 166 4.66 -10.29 -16.54
CA LEU A 166 5.51 -9.12 -16.75
C LEU A 166 6.61 -9.06 -15.68
N ASN A 167 7.88 -9.01 -16.12
CA ASN A 167 9.04 -9.02 -15.22
C ASN A 167 9.91 -7.76 -15.30
N ASN A 168 9.65 -6.87 -16.27
CA ASN A 168 10.50 -5.72 -16.58
C ASN A 168 9.93 -4.41 -16.03
N TYR A 169 9.58 -4.36 -14.75
CA TYR A 169 9.15 -3.16 -14.02
C TYR A 169 9.54 -3.26 -12.54
N SER A 170 9.64 -2.12 -11.87
CA SER A 170 10.00 -2.06 -10.47
C SER A 170 8.79 -2.32 -9.57
N TRP A 171 9.00 -3.09 -8.50
CA TRP A 171 7.96 -3.40 -7.54
C TRP A 171 8.50 -3.61 -6.13
N VAL A 172 7.63 -3.38 -5.17
CA VAL A 172 7.75 -3.84 -3.78
C VAL A 172 6.54 -4.72 -3.48
N ASP A 173 6.71 -5.85 -2.82
CA ASP A 173 5.58 -6.75 -2.53
C ASP A 173 5.80 -7.54 -1.25
N LEU A 174 4.73 -8.11 -0.76
CA LEU A 174 4.73 -9.15 0.26
C LEU A 174 4.92 -10.51 -0.42
N ASP A 175 5.62 -11.44 0.23
CA ASP A 175 5.62 -12.81 -0.27
C ASP A 175 4.30 -13.50 0.08
N ASN A 176 3.28 -13.23 -0.72
CA ASN A 176 1.91 -13.67 -0.46
C ASN A 176 1.77 -15.18 -0.54
N GLU A 177 2.47 -15.83 -1.47
CA GLU A 177 2.45 -17.28 -1.58
C GLU A 177 3.17 -17.95 -0.41
N GLU A 178 4.37 -17.48 -0.08
CA GLU A 178 5.12 -18.00 1.06
C GLU A 178 4.40 -17.71 2.38
N SER A 179 3.80 -16.52 2.53
CA SER A 179 2.97 -16.18 3.69
C SER A 179 1.84 -17.18 3.92
N ALA A 180 1.16 -17.60 2.85
CA ALA A 180 0.12 -18.64 2.96
C ALA A 180 0.70 -19.99 3.34
N LYS A 181 1.89 -20.37 2.81
CA LYS A 181 2.57 -21.60 3.21
C LYS A 181 2.96 -21.59 4.67
N VAL A 182 3.47 -20.45 5.18
CA VAL A 182 3.81 -20.27 6.60
C VAL A 182 2.58 -20.41 7.48
N ILE A 183 1.45 -19.79 7.14
CA ILE A 183 0.17 -19.98 7.85
C ILE A 183 -0.25 -21.45 7.85
N MET A 184 -0.21 -22.10 6.70
CA MET A 184 -0.60 -23.51 6.58
C MET A 184 0.29 -24.43 7.40
N GLN A 185 1.61 -24.21 7.37
CA GLN A 185 2.56 -24.99 8.16
C GLN A 185 2.27 -24.83 9.65
N TYR A 186 2.04 -23.60 10.13
CA TYR A 186 1.69 -23.32 11.52
C TYR A 186 0.42 -24.04 11.98
N LEU A 187 -0.64 -24.05 11.15
CA LEU A 187 -1.88 -24.77 11.45
C LEU A 187 -1.68 -26.30 11.45
N ILE A 188 -0.91 -26.82 10.50
CA ILE A 188 -0.63 -28.24 10.37
C ILE A 188 0.20 -28.76 11.55
N GLU A 189 1.16 -28.01 12.03
CA GLU A 189 1.97 -28.32 13.24
C GLU A 189 1.13 -28.35 14.53
N LYS A 190 0.01 -27.60 14.54
CA LYS A 190 -1.00 -27.64 15.59
C LYS A 190 -2.07 -28.73 15.35
N ASN A 191 -1.82 -29.67 14.43
CA ASN A 191 -2.64 -30.83 14.05
C ASN A 191 -3.95 -30.51 13.29
N HIS A 192 -4.14 -29.28 12.77
CA HIS A 192 -5.27 -28.99 11.91
C HIS A 192 -5.13 -29.70 10.55
N ARG A 193 -6.23 -30.29 10.08
CA ARG A 193 -6.32 -30.97 8.77
C ARG A 193 -7.57 -30.53 7.98
N HIS A 194 -8.62 -30.08 8.66
CA HIS A 194 -9.81 -29.50 8.07
C HIS A 194 -9.74 -27.99 8.21
N ILE A 195 -9.03 -27.37 7.26
CA ILE A 195 -8.70 -25.95 7.26
C ILE A 195 -9.51 -25.27 6.16
N ALA A 196 -10.37 -24.35 6.54
CA ALA A 196 -11.12 -23.53 5.60
C ALA A 196 -10.33 -22.25 5.24
N TYR A 197 -10.64 -21.71 4.08
CA TYR A 197 -10.02 -20.47 3.62
C TYR A 197 -11.08 -19.49 3.09
N ALA A 198 -11.20 -18.35 3.75
CA ALA A 198 -12.03 -17.24 3.32
C ALA A 198 -11.14 -16.22 2.58
N ASN A 199 -11.16 -16.29 1.26
CA ASN A 199 -10.43 -15.41 0.37
C ASN A 199 -11.34 -14.33 -0.22
N ILE A 200 -10.75 -13.37 -0.90
CA ILE A 200 -11.42 -12.40 -1.75
C ILE A 200 -11.38 -12.83 -3.22
N GLU A 201 -12.01 -12.05 -4.09
CA GLU A 201 -11.93 -12.28 -5.54
C GLU A 201 -10.49 -12.35 -6.03
N GLU A 202 -10.22 -13.35 -6.87
CA GLU A 202 -8.88 -13.65 -7.38
C GLU A 202 -8.43 -12.73 -8.53
N ASN A 203 -9.14 -11.63 -8.79
CA ASN A 203 -8.72 -10.61 -9.76
C ASN A 203 -7.43 -9.89 -9.35
N TYR A 204 -7.18 -9.83 -8.02
CA TYR A 204 -5.97 -9.28 -7.45
C TYR A 204 -4.90 -10.37 -7.30
N ASN A 205 -3.70 -10.06 -7.77
CA ASN A 205 -2.65 -11.07 -7.81
C ASN A 205 -2.25 -11.60 -6.42
N PHE A 206 -2.31 -10.78 -5.38
CA PHE A 206 -2.02 -11.25 -4.01
C PHE A 206 -3.03 -12.30 -3.52
N ALA A 207 -4.32 -12.17 -3.86
CA ALA A 207 -5.33 -13.15 -3.52
C ALA A 207 -5.10 -14.49 -4.25
N PHE A 208 -4.73 -14.41 -5.53
CA PHE A 208 -4.32 -15.57 -6.31
C PHE A 208 -3.08 -16.25 -5.70
N GLN A 209 -2.03 -15.49 -5.40
CA GLN A 209 -0.79 -16.03 -4.82
C GLN A 209 -1.04 -16.70 -3.46
N ARG A 210 -1.84 -16.09 -2.59
CA ARG A 210 -2.24 -16.67 -1.30
C ARG A 210 -2.98 -18.00 -1.49
N LYS A 211 -3.89 -18.07 -2.47
CA LYS A 211 -4.56 -19.34 -2.83
C LYS A 211 -3.55 -20.38 -3.29
N GLN A 212 -2.58 -20.03 -4.13
CA GLN A 212 -1.54 -20.97 -4.58
C GLN A 212 -0.74 -21.52 -3.39
N GLY A 213 -0.37 -20.68 -2.44
CA GLY A 213 0.31 -21.09 -1.22
C GLY A 213 -0.53 -22.05 -0.36
N TYR A 214 -1.83 -21.80 -0.22
CA TYR A 214 -2.77 -22.70 0.45
C TYR A 214 -2.85 -24.06 -0.27
N LEU A 215 -3.10 -24.08 -1.58
CA LEU A 215 -3.25 -25.32 -2.36
C LEU A 215 -1.96 -26.14 -2.39
N SER A 216 -0.80 -25.49 -2.60
CA SER A 216 0.50 -26.18 -2.61
C SER A 216 0.81 -26.79 -1.24
N SER A 217 0.45 -26.12 -0.14
CA SER A 217 0.63 -26.64 1.21
C SER A 217 -0.26 -27.83 1.51
N LEU A 218 -1.52 -27.82 1.08
CA LEU A 218 -2.41 -29.00 1.17
C LEU A 218 -1.79 -30.21 0.46
N LYS A 219 -1.34 -29.99 -0.79
CA LYS A 219 -0.69 -31.05 -1.61
C LYS A 219 0.56 -31.61 -0.94
N LYS A 220 1.46 -30.73 -0.48
CA LYS A 220 2.70 -31.09 0.22
C LYS A 220 2.44 -31.97 1.44
N ASN A 221 1.38 -31.68 2.18
CA ASN A 221 1.02 -32.38 3.40
C ASN A 221 0.00 -33.52 3.21
N LYS A 222 -0.27 -33.92 1.96
CA LYS A 222 -1.22 -34.99 1.59
C LYS A 222 -2.63 -34.77 2.14
N ILE A 223 -3.06 -33.51 2.26
CA ILE A 223 -4.42 -33.13 2.66
C ILE A 223 -5.21 -32.90 1.38
N LYS A 224 -6.33 -33.64 1.22
CA LYS A 224 -7.20 -33.47 0.04
C LYS A 224 -7.86 -32.09 0.06
N PHE A 225 -7.75 -31.36 -1.04
CA PHE A 225 -8.49 -30.11 -1.22
C PHE A 225 -10.00 -30.38 -1.24
N ASN A 226 -10.75 -29.57 -0.50
CA ASN A 226 -12.20 -29.58 -0.49
C ASN A 226 -12.71 -28.21 -0.91
N GLU A 227 -13.32 -28.10 -2.07
CA GLU A 227 -13.84 -26.86 -2.63
C GLU A 227 -14.83 -26.15 -1.68
N ASN A 228 -15.58 -26.94 -0.88
CA ASN A 228 -16.53 -26.39 0.08
C ASN A 228 -15.87 -25.72 1.29
N TYR A 229 -14.56 -25.88 1.47
CA TYR A 229 -13.78 -25.20 2.51
C TYR A 229 -13.13 -23.91 2.00
N TYR A 230 -13.38 -23.59 0.72
CA TYR A 230 -12.86 -22.37 0.11
C TYR A 230 -14.02 -21.42 -0.21
N ILE A 231 -13.94 -20.21 0.30
CA ILE A 231 -14.93 -19.16 0.06
C ILE A 231 -14.21 -18.01 -0.67
N SER A 232 -14.79 -17.54 -1.77
CA SER A 232 -14.39 -16.29 -2.43
C SER A 232 -15.46 -15.24 -2.14
N ILE A 233 -15.04 -14.16 -1.46
CA ILE A 233 -15.93 -13.10 -1.01
C ILE A 233 -15.79 -11.92 -1.95
N LYS A 234 -16.92 -11.45 -2.48
CA LYS A 234 -16.97 -10.22 -3.28
C LYS A 234 -17.02 -9.00 -2.36
N ASN A 235 -16.41 -7.90 -2.81
CA ASN A 235 -16.54 -6.57 -2.22
C ASN A 235 -16.12 -6.41 -0.74
N GLU A 236 -15.35 -7.37 -0.18
CA GLU A 236 -14.82 -7.26 1.19
C GLU A 236 -15.85 -6.78 2.23
N ASP A 237 -17.03 -7.39 2.23
CA ASP A 237 -18.11 -7.08 3.17
C ASP A 237 -18.06 -8.05 4.37
N PRO A 238 -17.92 -7.55 5.62
CA PRO A 238 -17.89 -8.39 6.81
C PRO A 238 -19.17 -9.20 7.03
N ASP A 239 -20.34 -8.69 6.64
CA ASP A 239 -21.62 -9.38 6.84
C ASP A 239 -21.84 -10.48 5.81
N GLN A 240 -21.45 -10.25 4.55
CA GLN A 240 -21.39 -11.31 3.54
C GLN A 240 -20.39 -12.40 3.96
N SER A 241 -19.21 -11.99 4.45
CA SER A 241 -18.20 -12.91 4.99
C SER A 241 -18.77 -13.75 6.14
N ALA A 242 -19.44 -13.11 7.10
CA ALA A 242 -20.07 -13.79 8.23
C ALA A 242 -21.13 -14.79 7.78
N SER A 243 -22.02 -14.39 6.88
CA SER A 243 -23.08 -15.24 6.34
C SER A 243 -22.50 -16.48 5.62
N ALA A 244 -21.50 -16.28 4.76
CA ALA A 244 -20.85 -17.36 4.02
C ALA A 244 -20.10 -18.33 4.96
N ILE A 245 -19.35 -17.81 5.91
CA ILE A 245 -18.60 -18.62 6.90
C ILE A 245 -19.55 -19.37 7.81
N LYS A 246 -20.63 -18.74 8.30
CA LYS A 246 -21.66 -19.39 9.12
C LYS A 246 -22.31 -20.55 8.39
N LYS A 247 -22.70 -20.36 7.12
CA LYS A 247 -23.27 -21.41 6.27
C LYS A 247 -22.29 -22.58 6.10
N MET A 248 -21.02 -22.28 5.87
CA MET A 248 -19.96 -23.29 5.74
C MET A 248 -19.78 -24.08 7.03
N LEU A 249 -19.64 -23.40 8.19
CA LEU A 249 -19.41 -24.05 9.48
C LEU A 249 -20.59 -24.91 9.93
N ASN A 250 -21.83 -24.53 9.61
CA ASN A 250 -23.03 -25.32 9.88
C ASN A 250 -23.07 -26.60 9.04
N LYS A 251 -22.67 -26.51 7.76
CA LYS A 251 -22.68 -27.62 6.84
C LYS A 251 -21.52 -28.60 7.05
N TYR A 252 -20.36 -28.11 7.48
CA TYR A 252 -19.13 -28.88 7.56
C TYR A 252 -18.52 -28.84 8.97
N SER A 253 -19.09 -29.65 9.88
CA SER A 253 -18.68 -29.68 11.30
C SER A 253 -17.23 -30.11 11.56
N LYS A 254 -16.56 -30.73 10.57
CA LYS A 254 -15.15 -31.15 10.67
C LYS A 254 -14.17 -29.99 10.58
N ILE A 255 -14.58 -28.80 10.13
CA ILE A 255 -13.69 -27.63 10.02
C ILE A 255 -13.21 -27.23 11.42
N THR A 256 -11.88 -27.15 11.58
CA THR A 256 -11.23 -26.81 12.86
C THR A 256 -10.44 -25.52 12.81
N ALA A 257 -10.15 -25.00 11.62
CA ALA A 257 -9.46 -23.74 11.44
C ALA A 257 -9.98 -22.97 10.21
N ILE A 258 -9.92 -21.64 10.28
CA ILE A 258 -10.24 -20.74 9.20
C ILE A 258 -9.06 -19.80 8.97
N ILE A 259 -8.57 -19.75 7.73
CA ILE A 259 -7.64 -18.72 7.27
C ILE A 259 -8.48 -17.59 6.69
N CYS A 260 -8.28 -16.38 7.20
CA CYS A 260 -8.91 -15.16 6.72
C CYS A 260 -7.90 -14.35 5.90
N SER A 261 -8.18 -14.12 4.60
CA SER A 261 -7.22 -13.44 3.72
C SER A 261 -7.14 -11.93 3.94
N THR A 262 -8.14 -11.35 4.62
CA THR A 262 -8.25 -9.92 4.89
C THR A 262 -8.85 -9.66 6.27
N GLU A 263 -8.76 -8.41 6.76
CA GLU A 263 -9.43 -8.01 8.01
C GLU A 263 -10.94 -8.19 7.94
N TYR A 264 -11.55 -7.95 6.78
CA TYR A 264 -13.01 -8.11 6.59
C TYR A 264 -13.44 -9.57 6.76
N SER A 265 -12.71 -10.48 6.14
CA SER A 265 -12.98 -11.91 6.32
C SER A 265 -12.74 -12.37 7.77
N ALA A 266 -11.79 -11.74 8.47
CA ALA A 266 -11.56 -11.99 9.90
C ALA A 266 -12.71 -11.48 10.77
N VAL A 267 -13.20 -10.26 10.54
CA VAL A 267 -14.40 -9.73 11.21
C VAL A 267 -15.62 -10.62 10.93
N GLY A 268 -15.79 -11.06 9.68
CA GLY A 268 -16.84 -11.99 9.28
C GLY A 268 -16.73 -13.33 10.01
N ALA A 269 -15.52 -13.88 10.15
CA ALA A 269 -15.30 -15.12 10.89
C ALA A 269 -15.63 -14.97 12.39
N ILE A 270 -15.25 -13.84 13.02
CA ILE A 270 -15.61 -13.55 14.41
C ILE A 270 -17.14 -13.47 14.56
N LYS A 271 -17.83 -12.71 13.68
CA LYS A 271 -19.30 -12.60 13.71
C LYS A 271 -19.97 -13.97 13.55
N ALA A 272 -19.50 -14.79 12.60
CA ALA A 272 -20.02 -16.14 12.37
C ALA A 272 -19.83 -17.03 13.60
N CYS A 273 -18.65 -17.01 14.23
CA CYS A 273 -18.36 -17.78 15.44
C CYS A 273 -19.26 -17.35 16.61
N ASN A 274 -19.44 -16.06 16.83
CA ASN A 274 -20.33 -15.54 17.87
C ASN A 274 -21.79 -15.98 17.64
N GLN A 275 -22.29 -15.91 16.41
CA GLN A 275 -23.64 -16.36 16.05
C GLN A 275 -23.84 -17.88 16.20
N LEU A 276 -22.77 -18.66 16.17
CA LEU A 276 -22.77 -20.13 16.34
C LEU A 276 -22.35 -20.55 17.75
N ASN A 277 -22.15 -19.60 18.67
CA ASN A 277 -21.63 -19.85 20.03
C ASN A 277 -20.31 -20.65 20.05
N LYS A 278 -19.47 -20.50 19.02
CA LYS A 278 -18.14 -21.14 18.92
C LYS A 278 -17.07 -20.27 19.55
N LYS A 279 -16.31 -20.81 20.48
CA LYS A 279 -15.20 -20.12 21.15
C LYS A 279 -13.96 -20.18 20.25
N ILE A 280 -13.51 -18.99 19.79
CA ILE A 280 -12.27 -18.83 19.01
C ILE A 280 -11.07 -19.22 19.86
N GLY A 281 -10.13 -19.98 19.28
CA GLY A 281 -8.96 -20.50 19.98
C GLY A 281 -9.26 -21.74 20.83
N LYS A 282 -10.51 -22.21 20.85
CA LYS A 282 -10.91 -23.45 21.55
C LYS A 282 -11.70 -24.39 20.64
N ASP A 283 -12.87 -23.96 20.13
CA ASP A 283 -13.74 -24.75 19.28
C ASP A 283 -13.39 -24.62 17.81
N ILE A 284 -12.85 -23.45 17.44
CA ILE A 284 -12.41 -23.10 16.09
C ILE A 284 -11.18 -22.20 16.15
N SER A 285 -10.19 -22.47 15.33
CA SER A 285 -9.02 -21.63 15.19
C SER A 285 -9.21 -20.60 14.09
N ILE A 286 -8.79 -19.36 14.32
CA ILE A 286 -8.79 -18.30 13.29
C ILE A 286 -7.39 -17.73 13.20
N ILE A 287 -6.88 -17.63 11.96
CA ILE A 287 -5.64 -16.92 11.62
C ILE A 287 -5.89 -16.00 10.44
N THR A 288 -5.31 -14.81 10.48
CA THR A 288 -5.54 -13.81 9.44
C THR A 288 -4.24 -13.35 8.80
N PHE A 289 -4.35 -12.92 7.54
CA PHE A 289 -3.34 -12.06 6.96
C PHE A 289 -3.52 -10.67 7.54
N ASP A 290 -2.41 -10.12 7.93
CA ASP A 290 -2.20 -8.90 8.65
C ASP A 290 -3.32 -7.85 8.56
N GLY A 291 -3.87 -7.57 9.72
CA GLY A 291 -4.80 -6.50 10.01
C GLY A 291 -4.49 -6.02 11.41
N PRO A 292 -3.54 -5.06 11.58
CA PRO A 292 -3.03 -4.70 12.91
C PRO A 292 -4.15 -4.21 13.83
N VAL A 293 -5.18 -3.60 13.29
CA VAL A 293 -6.32 -3.13 14.09
C VAL A 293 -7.18 -4.32 14.51
N VAL A 294 -7.78 -5.04 13.55
CA VAL A 294 -8.73 -6.13 13.87
C VAL A 294 -8.05 -7.25 14.65
N SER A 295 -6.83 -7.63 14.26
CA SER A 295 -6.13 -8.73 14.92
C SER A 295 -5.75 -8.43 16.37
N THR A 296 -5.58 -7.18 16.76
CA THR A 296 -5.23 -6.77 18.12
C THR A 296 -6.43 -6.49 19.01
N ILE A 297 -7.49 -5.85 18.46
CA ILE A 297 -8.67 -5.44 19.27
C ILE A 297 -9.72 -6.55 19.39
N ALA A 298 -9.67 -7.57 18.56
CA ALA A 298 -10.58 -8.72 18.66
C ALA A 298 -10.45 -9.43 20.00
N ASN A 299 -11.53 -10.04 20.48
CA ASN A 299 -11.53 -10.86 21.67
C ASN A 299 -11.99 -12.30 21.35
N PRO A 300 -11.08 -13.30 21.43
CA PRO A 300 -9.64 -13.15 21.67
C PRO A 300 -8.91 -12.45 20.50
N SER A 301 -7.77 -11.81 20.79
CA SER A 301 -6.90 -11.25 19.76
C SER A 301 -6.50 -12.32 18.75
N LEU A 302 -6.41 -11.98 17.45
CA LEU A 302 -6.17 -12.95 16.39
C LEU A 302 -4.68 -13.16 16.12
N THR A 303 -4.28 -14.40 16.05
CA THR A 303 -3.01 -14.82 15.46
C THR A 303 -2.99 -14.35 14.00
N ALA A 304 -1.93 -13.68 13.60
CA ALA A 304 -1.82 -13.07 12.28
C ALA A 304 -0.43 -13.21 11.70
N ILE A 305 -0.35 -13.23 10.37
CA ILE A 305 0.90 -13.06 9.66
C ILE A 305 1.11 -11.56 9.43
N THR A 306 2.28 -11.05 9.82
CA THR A 306 2.58 -9.62 9.78
C THR A 306 3.68 -9.31 8.77
N HIS A 307 3.68 -8.08 8.30
CA HIS A 307 4.62 -7.57 7.31
C HIS A 307 5.02 -6.14 7.66
N GLU A 308 6.27 -5.77 7.35
CA GLU A 308 6.81 -4.43 7.58
C GLU A 308 6.33 -3.42 6.51
N ARG A 309 5.03 -3.03 6.54
CA ARG A 309 4.44 -2.13 5.52
C ARG A 309 5.09 -0.75 5.46
N LYS A 310 5.48 -0.20 6.61
CA LYS A 310 6.27 1.06 6.62
C LYS A 310 7.55 0.92 5.81
N LYS A 311 8.26 -0.21 5.97
CA LYS A 311 9.49 -0.49 5.23
C LYS A 311 9.23 -0.66 3.73
N LEU A 312 8.10 -1.27 3.35
CA LEU A 312 7.69 -1.33 1.93
C LEU A 312 7.49 0.07 1.35
N GLY A 313 6.82 0.97 2.06
CA GLY A 313 6.65 2.36 1.64
C GLY A 313 7.97 3.11 1.49
N GLN A 314 8.90 2.94 2.43
CA GLN A 314 10.26 3.50 2.34
C GLN A 314 10.99 2.95 1.11
N LYS A 315 10.96 1.62 0.90
CA LYS A 315 11.59 0.96 -0.24
C LYS A 315 11.02 1.42 -1.58
N ALA A 316 9.72 1.64 -1.66
CA ALA A 316 9.10 2.15 -2.88
C ALA A 316 9.66 3.53 -3.29
N ILE A 317 9.87 4.44 -2.33
CA ILE A 317 10.46 5.75 -2.61
C ILE A 317 11.97 5.64 -2.91
N GLU A 318 12.71 4.83 -2.16
CA GLU A 318 14.13 4.55 -2.44
C GLU A 318 14.32 4.05 -3.88
N ILE A 319 13.51 3.09 -4.31
CA ILE A 319 13.54 2.56 -5.68
C ILE A 319 13.26 3.66 -6.71
N LEU A 320 12.24 4.50 -6.50
CA LEU A 320 11.94 5.61 -7.41
C LEU A 320 13.10 6.61 -7.50
N THR A 321 13.77 6.89 -6.39
CA THR A 321 14.95 7.77 -6.36
C THR A 321 16.14 7.13 -7.09
N ASP A 322 16.37 5.83 -6.91
CA ASP A 322 17.46 5.12 -7.59
C ASP A 322 17.22 4.96 -9.09
N MET A 323 15.95 4.82 -9.51
CA MET A 323 15.58 4.83 -10.94
C MET A 323 15.89 6.18 -11.61
N ASP A 324 15.91 7.28 -10.85
CA ASP A 324 16.32 8.59 -11.39
C ASP A 324 17.82 8.61 -11.74
N LYS A 325 18.64 7.87 -11.00
CA LYS A 325 20.10 7.82 -11.20
C LYS A 325 20.51 6.84 -12.29
N ASN A 326 19.87 5.66 -12.35
CA ASN A 326 20.43 4.51 -13.06
C ASN A 326 19.52 3.89 -14.13
N ASN A 327 18.26 4.29 -14.24
CA ASN A 327 17.24 3.73 -15.17
C ASN A 327 17.14 2.19 -15.16
N LYS A 328 17.35 1.57 -13.98
CA LYS A 328 17.28 0.12 -13.76
C LYS A 328 15.95 -0.27 -13.14
N THR A 329 15.60 -1.54 -13.29
CA THR A 329 14.47 -2.17 -12.60
C THR A 329 14.93 -2.71 -11.24
N TYR A 330 14.14 -2.46 -10.20
CA TYR A 330 14.42 -2.88 -8.83
C TYR A 330 13.23 -3.63 -8.25
N THR A 331 13.51 -4.60 -7.41
CA THR A 331 12.48 -5.40 -6.75
C THR A 331 12.77 -5.55 -5.27
N TYR A 332 11.73 -5.56 -4.45
CA TYR A 332 11.85 -5.83 -3.03
C TYR A 332 10.70 -6.71 -2.56
N LEU A 333 11.05 -7.83 -1.93
CA LEU A 333 10.10 -8.78 -1.37
C LEU A 333 10.22 -8.80 0.16
N ALA A 334 9.17 -8.39 0.86
CA ALA A 334 9.14 -8.40 2.30
C ALA A 334 8.80 -9.79 2.84
N LYS A 335 9.53 -10.22 3.86
CA LYS A 335 9.27 -11.48 4.56
C LYS A 335 8.07 -11.36 5.50
N ALA A 336 7.44 -12.49 5.75
CA ALA A 336 6.32 -12.63 6.64
C ALA A 336 6.75 -13.24 7.97
N ASN A 337 6.13 -12.80 9.07
CA ASN A 337 6.29 -13.38 10.39
C ASN A 337 4.92 -13.65 11.02
N ILE A 338 4.76 -14.77 11.73
CA ILE A 338 3.54 -15.04 12.50
C ILE A 338 3.69 -14.42 13.89
N ILE A 339 2.64 -13.71 14.31
CA ILE A 339 2.44 -13.30 15.70
C ILE A 339 1.31 -14.16 16.28
N ASP A 340 1.65 -15.08 17.19
CA ASP A 340 0.66 -15.88 17.91
C ASP A 340 0.00 -15.04 19.00
N ARG A 341 -1.34 -14.97 18.97
CA ARG A 341 -2.14 -14.24 19.96
C ARG A 341 -3.19 -15.13 20.64
N GLY A 342 -3.05 -16.45 20.49
CA GLY A 342 -3.91 -17.43 21.16
C GLY A 342 -5.21 -17.77 20.45
N SER A 343 -5.50 -17.23 19.25
CA SER A 343 -6.69 -17.60 18.49
C SER A 343 -6.58 -18.94 17.74
N VAL A 344 -5.45 -19.61 17.84
CA VAL A 344 -5.19 -20.92 17.23
C VAL A 344 -4.85 -21.95 18.28
N CYS A 345 -5.74 -22.92 18.51
CA CYS A 345 -5.53 -24.01 19.44
C CYS A 345 -4.71 -25.14 18.81
N LYS A 346 -4.08 -25.95 19.67
CA LYS A 346 -3.45 -27.22 19.26
C LYS A 346 -4.45 -28.35 19.46
N LEU A 347 -4.72 -29.11 18.41
CA LEU A 347 -5.58 -30.27 18.48
C LEU A 347 -4.80 -31.50 19.00
N LYS A 348 -5.50 -32.42 19.68
CA LYS A 348 -4.94 -33.73 20.01
C LYS A 348 -4.55 -34.47 18.73
N LYS A 349 -3.42 -35.16 18.72
CA LYS A 349 -3.12 -36.10 17.64
C LYS A 349 -4.19 -37.19 17.67
N LYS A 350 -4.90 -37.37 16.57
CA LYS A 350 -5.72 -38.56 16.36
C LYS A 350 -4.86 -39.67 15.82
#